data_d3f04abed86127869b7fe1f914d89f4c
#
_entry.id   d3f04abed86127869b7fe1f914d89f4c
#
_cell.length_a   1.000
_cell.length_b   1.000
_cell.length_c   1.000
_cell.angle_alpha   90.00
_cell.angle_beta   90.00
_cell.angle_gamma   90.00
#
_symmetry.space_group_name_H-M   'P 1'
#
loop_
_entity.id
_entity.type
_entity.pdbx_description
1 polymer ?
#
loop_
_entity_poly.entity_id
_entity_poly.type
_entity_poly.pdbx_seq_one_letter_code
_entity_poly.pdbx_strand_id
1 'polypeptide(L)'
;MKKNILYSFAVMAGMTLASCNGEYDDWADPQAYGPEEAAAKYGLTITNGPEANVTMPDDDGIINLVQLSASSDNVVGYTVNSLTINGEAVEASTSGNYVQVDANTLLKLVEKQYNSRAAVARALDVKTSVTLNLANGDAVLCEVAGETKGSLTPYATPAVDAKGYYLLGDFVNQSWNLGTPIWMTDNGDGTYTATVNT
;
A
#
# COMPACT_ATOMS: atom_id res chain seq x y z
N MET A 1 -63.54 13.29 30.37
CA MET A 1 -62.08 13.46 30.59
C MET A 1 -61.16 12.57 29.70
N LYS A 2 -61.50 11.34 29.35
CA LYS A 2 -60.63 10.45 28.56
C LYS A 2 -60.45 10.84 27.08
N LYS A 3 -61.42 11.51 26.45
CA LYS A 3 -61.32 11.95 25.06
C LYS A 3 -60.33 13.10 24.84
N ASN A 4 -60.22 14.03 25.78
CA ASN A 4 -59.38 15.21 25.66
C ASN A 4 -57.89 14.86 25.82
N ILE A 5 -57.57 13.79 26.56
CA ILE A 5 -56.19 13.28 26.71
C ILE A 5 -55.72 12.65 25.41
N LEU A 6 -56.60 11.96 24.68
CA LEU A 6 -56.25 11.32 23.41
C LEU A 6 -55.91 12.34 22.32
N TYR A 7 -56.64 13.47 22.27
CA TYR A 7 -56.37 14.55 21.33
C TYR A 7 -55.07 15.28 21.65
N SER A 8 -54.74 15.44 22.95
CA SER A 8 -53.48 16.03 23.38
C SER A 8 -52.26 15.20 22.97
N PHE A 9 -52.35 13.88 23.06
CA PHE A 9 -51.33 12.95 22.60
C PHE A 9 -51.18 12.95 21.09
N ALA A 10 -52.28 13.01 20.35
CA ALA A 10 -52.25 13.06 18.87
C ALA A 10 -51.61 14.36 18.36
N VAL A 11 -51.88 15.51 19.00
CA VAL A 11 -51.25 16.79 18.65
C VAL A 11 -49.76 16.83 19.02
N MET A 12 -49.37 16.26 20.17
CA MET A 12 -47.94 16.17 20.53
C MET A 12 -47.19 15.23 19.58
N ALA A 13 -47.75 14.08 19.20
CA ALA A 13 -47.12 13.17 18.25
C ALA A 13 -46.98 13.79 16.84
N GLY A 14 -47.93 14.62 16.42
CA GLY A 14 -47.91 15.35 15.15
C GLY A 14 -46.83 16.44 15.11
N MET A 15 -46.56 17.13 16.22
CA MET A 15 -45.53 18.15 16.29
C MET A 15 -44.12 17.60 16.32
N THR A 16 -43.92 16.38 16.86
CA THR A 16 -42.58 15.74 16.85
C THR A 16 -42.19 15.21 15.48
N LEU A 17 -43.18 14.91 14.60
CA LEU A 17 -42.89 14.50 13.22
C LEU A 17 -42.67 15.68 12.25
N ALA A 18 -43.16 16.87 12.59
CA ALA A 18 -42.97 18.08 11.79
C ALA A 18 -41.62 18.78 12.09
N SER A 19 -40.91 18.38 13.16
CA SER A 19 -39.62 18.97 13.54
C SER A 19 -38.43 18.36 12.77
N CYS A 20 -38.64 17.37 11.94
CA CYS A 20 -37.57 16.75 11.16
C CYS A 20 -37.52 17.22 9.69
N ASN A 21 -38.30 18.26 9.32
CA ASN A 21 -38.29 18.80 7.97
C ASN A 21 -37.59 20.16 7.85
N GLY A 22 -36.66 20.45 8.76
CA GLY A 22 -35.75 21.57 8.60
C GLY A 22 -34.50 21.09 7.92
N GLU A 23 -34.31 21.45 6.67
CA GLU A 23 -33.06 21.63 5.91
C GLU A 23 -31.77 21.16 6.64
N TYR A 24 -31.73 19.88 6.99
CA TYR A 24 -30.50 19.22 7.46
C TYR A 24 -29.70 18.65 6.29
N ASP A 25 -30.10 18.99 5.08
CA ASP A 25 -29.45 18.51 3.88
C ASP A 25 -28.08 19.16 3.68
N ASP A 26 -27.89 20.37 4.24
CA ASP A 26 -26.64 21.11 4.06
C ASP A 26 -25.43 20.60 4.90
N TRP A 27 -25.65 19.94 6.01
CA TRP A 27 -24.56 19.43 6.82
C TRP A 27 -24.24 17.93 6.54
N ALA A 28 -25.18 17.21 5.95
CA ALA A 28 -24.99 15.84 5.48
C ALA A 28 -24.38 15.77 4.09
N ASP A 29 -24.20 16.91 3.44
CA ASP A 29 -23.72 17.07 2.06
C ASP A 29 -22.20 17.12 1.85
N PRO A 30 -21.33 16.91 2.85
CA PRO A 30 -19.89 16.69 2.54
C PRO A 30 -19.66 15.36 1.83
N GLN A 31 -20.66 14.50 1.71
CA GLN A 31 -20.52 13.16 1.13
C GLN A 31 -21.63 12.78 0.15
N ALA A 32 -22.33 13.73 -0.41
CA ALA A 32 -23.39 13.50 -1.41
C ALA A 32 -22.84 12.97 -2.75
N TYR A 33 -21.53 12.98 -2.92
CA TYR A 33 -20.89 12.38 -4.08
C TYR A 33 -20.38 10.99 -3.70
N GLY A 34 -20.74 9.98 -4.48
CA GLY A 34 -20.07 8.68 -4.39
C GLY A 34 -18.57 8.86 -4.61
N PRO A 35 -17.72 7.96 -4.11
CA PRO A 35 -16.25 8.08 -4.24
C PRO A 35 -15.77 8.30 -5.66
N GLU A 36 -16.45 7.71 -6.64
CA GLU A 36 -16.16 7.88 -8.07
C GLU A 36 -16.53 9.29 -8.58
N GLU A 37 -17.67 9.83 -8.14
CA GLU A 37 -18.10 11.19 -8.48
C GLU A 37 -17.15 12.23 -7.88
N ALA A 38 -16.69 12.01 -6.65
CA ALA A 38 -15.72 12.85 -6.00
C ALA A 38 -14.40 12.90 -6.77
N ALA A 39 -13.90 11.75 -7.23
CA ALA A 39 -12.70 11.66 -8.04
C ALA A 39 -12.83 12.47 -9.34
N ALA A 40 -13.97 12.33 -10.03
CA ALA A 40 -14.25 13.08 -11.26
C ALA A 40 -14.37 14.59 -11.01
N LYS A 41 -15.06 15.00 -9.93
CA LYS A 41 -15.25 16.41 -9.54
C LYS A 41 -13.93 17.13 -9.34
N TYR A 42 -12.94 16.51 -8.72
CA TYR A 42 -11.64 17.09 -8.46
C TYR A 42 -10.59 16.75 -9.54
N GLY A 43 -10.99 15.98 -10.55
CA GLY A 43 -10.11 15.53 -11.62
C GLY A 43 -8.93 14.71 -11.12
N LEU A 44 -9.19 13.84 -10.13
CA LEU A 44 -8.17 12.93 -9.60
C LEU A 44 -7.74 11.96 -10.67
N THR A 45 -6.44 11.85 -10.85
CA THR A 45 -5.80 10.88 -11.75
C THR A 45 -4.78 10.07 -10.97
N ILE A 46 -4.82 8.76 -11.16
CA ILE A 46 -3.89 7.81 -10.57
C ILE A 46 -3.08 7.17 -11.70
N THR A 47 -1.77 7.30 -11.65
CA THR A 47 -0.86 6.79 -12.65
C THR A 47 0.30 6.05 -12.01
N ASN A 48 1.08 5.34 -12.82
CA ASN A 48 2.33 4.74 -12.36
C ASN A 48 3.26 5.81 -11.79
N GLY A 49 3.82 5.55 -10.63
CA GLY A 49 4.92 6.35 -10.09
C GLY A 49 6.22 6.09 -10.86
N PRO A 50 7.26 6.89 -10.61
CA PRO A 50 8.54 6.77 -11.31
C PRO A 50 9.22 5.41 -11.10
N GLU A 51 8.89 4.71 -10.02
CA GLU A 51 9.47 3.41 -9.67
C GLU A 51 8.45 2.26 -9.77
N ALA A 52 7.33 2.47 -10.50
CA ALA A 52 6.34 1.44 -10.71
C ALA A 52 6.90 0.20 -11.46
N ASN A 53 7.98 0.38 -12.21
CA ASN A 53 8.73 -0.68 -12.85
C ASN A 53 10.17 -0.65 -12.33
N VAL A 54 10.39 -1.32 -11.21
CA VAL A 54 11.67 -1.26 -10.51
C VAL A 54 12.45 -2.57 -10.62
N THR A 55 13.76 -2.44 -10.86
CA THR A 55 14.73 -3.49 -10.54
C THR A 55 15.40 -3.09 -9.23
N MET A 56 15.19 -3.86 -8.20
CA MET A 56 15.67 -3.52 -6.87
C MET A 56 17.20 -3.64 -6.83
N PRO A 57 17.91 -2.62 -6.32
CA PRO A 57 19.34 -2.73 -6.07
C PRO A 57 19.64 -3.59 -4.83
N ASP A 58 18.77 -3.52 -3.83
CA ASP A 58 18.80 -4.21 -2.54
C ASP A 58 17.39 -4.27 -1.95
N ASP A 59 17.26 -4.53 -0.66
CA ASP A 59 15.99 -4.58 0.06
C ASP A 59 15.71 -3.31 0.88
N ASP A 60 16.54 -2.30 0.77
CA ASP A 60 16.38 -1.02 1.47
C ASP A 60 15.73 0.04 0.60
N GLY A 61 15.07 0.98 1.27
CA GLY A 61 14.55 2.20 0.66
C GLY A 61 13.05 2.25 0.51
N ILE A 62 12.61 3.31 -0.14
CA ILE A 62 11.20 3.62 -0.37
C ILE A 62 10.94 3.65 -1.87
N ILE A 63 9.90 2.96 -2.30
CA ILE A 63 9.48 2.87 -3.70
C ILE A 63 8.30 3.81 -3.94
N ASN A 64 8.44 4.76 -4.83
CA ASN A 64 7.36 5.64 -5.31
C ASN A 64 6.52 4.90 -6.35
N LEU A 65 5.56 4.10 -5.86
CA LEU A 65 4.85 3.14 -6.69
C LEU A 65 3.75 3.75 -7.54
N VAL A 66 3.01 4.71 -6.96
CA VAL A 66 1.86 5.35 -7.61
C VAL A 66 2.02 6.86 -7.55
N GLN A 67 1.66 7.54 -8.64
CA GLN A 67 1.58 8.99 -8.69
C GLN A 67 0.12 9.45 -8.72
N LEU A 68 -0.18 10.42 -7.88
CA LEU A 68 -1.47 11.05 -7.74
C LEU A 68 -1.41 12.45 -8.36
N SER A 69 -2.45 12.85 -9.04
CA SER A 69 -2.63 14.24 -9.48
C SER A 69 -4.10 14.63 -9.46
N ALA A 70 -4.40 15.90 -9.25
CA ALA A 70 -5.74 16.44 -9.35
C ALA A 70 -5.69 17.70 -10.21
N SER A 71 -6.73 17.93 -11.01
CA SER A 71 -6.83 19.13 -11.84
C SER A 71 -7.45 20.32 -11.10
N SER A 72 -8.02 20.10 -9.92
CA SER A 72 -8.61 21.14 -9.08
C SER A 72 -7.55 21.81 -8.21
N ASP A 73 -7.43 23.13 -8.30
CA ASP A 73 -6.54 23.94 -7.46
C ASP A 73 -6.92 23.90 -5.96
N ASN A 74 -8.12 23.41 -5.65
CA ASN A 74 -8.55 23.23 -4.26
C ASN A 74 -7.90 22.04 -3.56
N VAL A 75 -7.30 21.11 -4.29
CA VAL A 75 -6.61 19.96 -3.73
C VAL A 75 -5.18 20.36 -3.35
N VAL A 76 -4.89 20.31 -2.06
CA VAL A 76 -3.58 20.72 -1.51
C VAL A 76 -2.74 19.51 -1.04
N GLY A 77 -3.31 18.31 -1.03
CA GLY A 77 -2.58 17.11 -0.63
C GLY A 77 -3.41 15.84 -0.76
N TYR A 78 -2.75 14.73 -0.49
CA TYR A 78 -3.31 13.40 -0.58
C TYR A 78 -2.97 12.59 0.67
N THR A 79 -3.88 11.69 1.04
CA THR A 79 -3.65 10.69 2.08
C THR A 79 -4.06 9.32 1.53
N VAL A 80 -3.17 8.35 1.53
CA VAL A 80 -3.52 6.98 1.15
C VAL A 80 -4.33 6.33 2.26
N ASN A 81 -5.49 5.76 1.91
CA ASN A 81 -6.34 5.03 2.86
C ASN A 81 -6.10 3.52 2.77
N SER A 82 -5.93 3.02 1.56
CA SER A 82 -5.61 1.62 1.33
C SER A 82 -4.78 1.46 0.06
N LEU A 83 -3.91 0.48 0.10
CA LEU A 83 -3.17 -0.02 -1.06
C LEU A 83 -3.30 -1.53 -1.09
N THR A 84 -3.64 -2.08 -2.24
CA THR A 84 -3.56 -3.52 -2.47
C THR A 84 -2.69 -3.80 -3.69
N ILE A 85 -1.87 -4.83 -3.59
CA ILE A 85 -1.01 -5.29 -4.68
C ILE A 85 -1.30 -6.76 -4.94
N ASN A 86 -1.73 -7.08 -6.16
CA ASN A 86 -2.18 -8.42 -6.54
C ASN A 86 -3.25 -8.99 -5.58
N GLY A 87 -4.11 -8.09 -5.04
CA GLY A 87 -5.19 -8.45 -4.12
C GLY A 87 -4.80 -8.55 -2.64
N GLU A 88 -3.53 -8.41 -2.27
CA GLU A 88 -3.10 -8.36 -0.88
C GLU A 88 -2.95 -6.91 -0.40
N ALA A 89 -3.42 -6.64 0.82
CA ALA A 89 -3.26 -5.33 1.46
C ALA A 89 -1.78 -5.10 1.84
N VAL A 90 -1.30 -3.89 1.54
CA VAL A 90 0.09 -3.48 1.77
C VAL A 90 0.10 -2.16 2.52
N GLU A 91 0.97 -2.05 3.52
CA GLU A 91 1.22 -0.79 4.20
C GLU A 91 1.84 0.22 3.24
N ALA A 92 1.26 1.40 3.20
CA ALA A 92 1.71 2.47 2.33
C ALA A 92 1.60 3.82 3.03
N SER A 93 2.39 4.77 2.59
CA SER A 93 2.35 6.16 3.02
C SER A 93 2.23 7.09 1.83
N THR A 94 1.93 8.36 2.10
CA THR A 94 1.90 9.40 1.06
C THR A 94 3.03 10.40 1.32
N SER A 95 3.77 10.75 0.29
CA SER A 95 4.75 11.82 0.33
C SER A 95 4.59 12.71 -0.91
N GLY A 96 4.19 13.95 -0.68
CA GLY A 96 3.79 14.83 -1.78
C GLY A 96 2.62 14.23 -2.58
N ASN A 97 2.88 13.95 -3.82
CA ASN A 97 1.92 13.32 -4.74
C ASN A 97 2.22 11.84 -5.05
N TYR A 98 3.04 11.18 -4.25
CA TYR A 98 3.38 9.78 -4.43
C TYR A 98 2.82 8.91 -3.31
N VAL A 99 2.31 7.73 -3.66
CA VAL A 99 2.06 6.63 -2.75
C VAL A 99 3.33 5.78 -2.69
N GLN A 100 3.84 5.64 -1.49
CA GLN A 100 5.12 5.03 -1.19
C GLN A 100 4.96 3.72 -0.45
N VAL A 101 5.78 2.76 -0.81
CA VAL A 101 5.88 1.45 -0.15
C VAL A 101 7.34 1.18 0.21
N ASP A 102 7.55 0.57 1.36
CA ASP A 102 8.86 0.09 1.77
C ASP A 102 9.35 -1.05 0.86
N ALA A 103 10.61 -0.99 0.44
CA ALA A 103 11.19 -1.92 -0.52
C ALA A 103 11.17 -3.37 -0.02
N ASN A 104 11.53 -3.59 1.25
CA ASN A 104 11.52 -4.92 1.87
C ASN A 104 10.10 -5.49 1.97
N THR A 105 9.12 -4.63 2.29
CA THR A 105 7.71 -5.03 2.32
C THR A 105 7.25 -5.52 0.94
N LEU A 106 7.59 -4.78 -0.10
CA LEU A 106 7.25 -5.15 -1.48
C LEU A 106 7.95 -6.43 -1.93
N LEU A 107 9.23 -6.60 -1.57
CA LEU A 107 10.00 -7.80 -1.86
C LEU A 107 9.39 -9.04 -1.17
N LYS A 108 9.08 -8.96 0.12
CA LYS A 108 8.44 -10.05 0.87
C LYS A 108 7.08 -10.44 0.30
N LEU A 109 6.30 -9.46 -0.15
CA LEU A 109 5.03 -9.71 -0.82
C LEU A 109 5.24 -10.55 -2.09
N VAL A 110 6.17 -10.14 -2.94
CA VAL A 110 6.49 -10.85 -4.18
C VAL A 110 7.03 -12.25 -3.90
N GLU A 111 7.94 -12.39 -2.94
CA GLU A 111 8.44 -13.71 -2.51
C GLU A 111 7.32 -14.64 -2.07
N LYS A 112 6.40 -14.14 -1.26
CA LYS A 112 5.24 -14.91 -0.78
C LYS A 112 4.33 -15.32 -1.92
N GLN A 113 3.99 -14.41 -2.82
CA GLN A 113 3.04 -14.65 -3.91
C GLN A 113 3.57 -15.61 -4.96
N TYR A 114 4.85 -15.51 -5.28
CA TYR A 114 5.48 -16.34 -6.32
C TYR A 114 6.28 -17.52 -5.76
N ASN A 115 6.36 -17.64 -4.43
CA ASN A 115 7.20 -18.60 -3.73
C ASN A 115 8.63 -18.65 -4.31
N SER A 116 9.16 -17.49 -4.66
CA SER A 116 10.44 -17.37 -5.36
C SER A 116 11.02 -15.97 -5.20
N ARG A 117 12.31 -15.91 -4.93
CA ARG A 117 13.12 -14.69 -4.89
C ARG A 117 13.96 -14.51 -6.18
N ALA A 118 13.67 -15.27 -7.21
CA ALA A 118 14.44 -15.19 -8.46
C ALA A 118 14.39 -13.74 -9.02
N ALA A 119 15.53 -13.26 -9.50
CA ALA A 119 15.69 -11.94 -10.11
C ALA A 119 15.05 -11.87 -11.51
N VAL A 120 13.74 -12.07 -11.56
CA VAL A 120 12.91 -11.97 -12.77
C VAL A 120 11.75 -11.03 -12.51
N ALA A 121 11.34 -10.28 -13.52
CA ALA A 121 10.25 -9.33 -13.41
C ALA A 121 8.93 -10.03 -13.02
N ARG A 122 8.27 -9.50 -12.00
CA ARG A 122 6.98 -9.93 -11.48
C ARG A 122 5.97 -8.82 -11.65
N ALA A 123 4.84 -9.11 -12.26
CA ALA A 123 3.78 -8.12 -12.46
C ALA A 123 3.14 -7.71 -11.13
N LEU A 124 2.82 -6.43 -11.03
CA LEU A 124 2.13 -5.84 -9.89
C LEU A 124 0.84 -5.19 -10.40
N ASP A 125 -0.30 -5.71 -9.98
CA ASP A 125 -1.60 -5.06 -10.15
C ASP A 125 -1.90 -4.25 -8.89
N VAL A 126 -1.88 -2.93 -9.00
CA VAL A 126 -1.94 -2.01 -7.88
C VAL A 126 -3.28 -1.29 -7.87
N LYS A 127 -4.00 -1.36 -6.72
CA LYS A 127 -5.22 -0.60 -6.49
C LYS A 127 -5.03 0.25 -5.25
N THR A 128 -5.43 1.51 -5.33
CA THR A 128 -5.33 2.43 -4.20
C THR A 128 -6.60 3.24 -4.02
N SER A 129 -6.92 3.51 -2.76
CA SER A 129 -7.95 4.46 -2.34
C SER A 129 -7.28 5.60 -1.60
N VAL A 130 -7.69 6.83 -1.90
CA VAL A 130 -7.08 8.03 -1.35
C VAL A 130 -8.11 9.01 -0.84
N THR A 131 -7.72 9.82 0.13
CA THR A 131 -8.44 11.01 0.57
C THR A 131 -7.73 12.24 -0.02
N LEU A 132 -8.50 13.12 -0.65
CA LEU A 132 -8.07 14.45 -1.06
C LEU A 132 -8.16 15.40 0.11
N ASN A 133 -7.09 16.12 0.40
CA ASN A 133 -7.07 17.19 1.39
C ASN A 133 -7.29 18.52 0.66
N LEU A 134 -8.34 19.26 1.05
CA LEU A 134 -8.73 20.49 0.38
C LEU A 134 -8.20 21.73 1.11
N ALA A 135 -8.04 22.82 0.38
CA ALA A 135 -7.53 24.08 0.90
C ALA A 135 -8.41 24.69 2.00
N ASN A 136 -9.70 24.36 2.03
CA ASN A 136 -10.63 24.80 3.09
C ASN A 136 -10.56 23.93 4.36
N GLY A 137 -9.72 22.89 4.38
CA GLY A 137 -9.56 21.95 5.49
C GLY A 137 -10.44 20.70 5.40
N ASP A 138 -11.30 20.60 4.40
CA ASP A 138 -12.13 19.40 4.21
C ASP A 138 -11.28 18.23 3.68
N ALA A 139 -11.77 17.03 3.93
CA ALA A 139 -11.19 15.79 3.44
C ALA A 139 -12.24 15.01 2.64
N VAL A 140 -11.91 14.63 1.41
CA VAL A 140 -12.82 13.93 0.49
C VAL A 140 -12.26 12.56 0.15
N LEU A 141 -12.97 11.51 0.56
CA LEU A 141 -12.61 10.14 0.25
C LEU A 141 -12.89 9.85 -1.25
N CYS A 142 -11.88 9.33 -1.93
CA CYS A 142 -11.97 8.84 -3.29
C CYS A 142 -11.54 7.37 -3.34
N GLU A 143 -12.51 6.49 -3.48
CA GLU A 143 -12.27 5.08 -3.80
C GLU A 143 -12.12 4.97 -5.32
N VAL A 144 -10.97 5.35 -5.83
CA VAL A 144 -10.72 5.17 -7.26
C VAL A 144 -10.23 3.76 -7.46
N ALA A 145 -11.04 2.95 -8.09
CA ALA A 145 -10.64 1.67 -8.65
C ALA A 145 -9.76 1.90 -9.90
N GLY A 146 -8.72 2.75 -9.76
CA GLY A 146 -7.70 2.94 -10.77
C GLY A 146 -6.68 1.82 -10.63
N GLU A 147 -6.69 0.88 -11.57
CA GLU A 147 -5.65 -0.12 -11.63
C GLU A 147 -4.42 0.48 -12.31
N THR A 148 -3.33 0.61 -11.58
CA THR A 148 -2.02 0.82 -12.18
C THR A 148 -1.30 -0.51 -12.25
N LYS A 149 -0.52 -0.71 -13.31
CA LYS A 149 0.23 -1.95 -13.53
C LYS A 149 1.71 -1.63 -13.53
N GLY A 150 2.42 -2.28 -12.65
CA GLY A 150 3.85 -2.16 -12.53
C GLY A 150 4.55 -3.50 -12.61
N SER A 151 5.85 -3.49 -12.32
CA SER A 151 6.64 -4.70 -12.19
C SER A 151 7.77 -4.52 -11.19
N LEU A 152 8.05 -5.57 -10.44
CA LEU A 152 9.20 -5.66 -9.56
C LEU A 152 10.13 -6.77 -10.04
N THR A 153 11.40 -6.44 -10.19
CA THR A 153 12.46 -7.44 -10.34
C THR A 153 13.26 -7.47 -9.04
N PRO A 154 13.22 -8.55 -8.26
CA PRO A 154 14.05 -8.69 -7.08
C PRO A 154 15.54 -8.54 -7.41
N TYR A 155 16.34 -8.03 -6.50
CA TYR A 155 17.77 -7.99 -6.71
C TYR A 155 18.37 -9.38 -6.79
N ALA A 156 19.40 -9.53 -7.62
CA ALA A 156 20.09 -10.81 -7.78
C ALA A 156 20.87 -11.14 -6.51
N THR A 157 20.48 -12.22 -5.85
CA THR A 157 21.32 -12.81 -4.80
C THR A 157 22.43 -13.62 -5.45
N PRO A 158 23.64 -13.66 -4.87
CA PRO A 158 24.69 -14.54 -5.34
C PRO A 158 24.18 -15.98 -5.43
N ALA A 159 24.58 -16.68 -6.49
CA ALA A 159 24.22 -18.08 -6.63
C ALA A 159 24.86 -18.88 -5.48
N VAL A 160 24.01 -19.39 -4.60
CA VAL A 160 24.42 -20.28 -3.51
C VAL A 160 24.08 -21.70 -3.94
N ASP A 161 25.03 -22.63 -3.82
CA ASP A 161 24.76 -24.03 -4.13
C ASP A 161 23.68 -24.56 -3.17
N ALA A 162 22.57 -25.02 -3.73
CA ALA A 162 21.43 -25.52 -2.96
C ALA A 162 21.73 -26.79 -2.16
N LYS A 163 22.89 -27.42 -2.38
CA LYS A 163 23.28 -28.69 -1.75
C LYS A 163 24.45 -28.57 -0.78
N GLY A 164 24.99 -27.37 -0.62
CA GLY A 164 26.19 -27.16 0.19
C GLY A 164 25.93 -26.40 1.47
N TYR A 165 26.81 -26.57 2.45
CA TYR A 165 26.95 -25.69 3.59
C TYR A 165 28.13 -24.76 3.38
N TYR A 166 28.07 -23.57 3.96
CA TYR A 166 29.14 -22.57 3.85
C TYR A 166 29.26 -21.76 5.14
N LEU A 167 30.43 -21.17 5.32
CA LEU A 167 30.72 -20.27 6.42
C LEU A 167 30.73 -18.84 5.93
N LEU A 168 30.10 -17.96 6.70
CA LEU A 168 30.15 -16.50 6.57
C LEU A 168 30.57 -15.90 7.91
N GLY A 169 31.27 -14.80 7.88
CA GLY A 169 31.64 -14.07 9.08
C GLY A 169 32.94 -13.29 8.92
N ASP A 170 33.28 -12.55 9.97
CA ASP A 170 34.49 -11.71 10.02
C ASP A 170 35.76 -12.50 10.31
N PHE A 171 35.69 -13.80 10.51
CA PHE A 171 36.84 -14.65 10.64
C PHE A 171 37.51 -14.82 9.25
N VAL A 172 38.78 -14.60 9.17
CA VAL A 172 39.58 -14.82 7.95
C VAL A 172 39.32 -13.87 6.79
N ASN A 173 39.37 -12.57 7.02
CA ASN A 173 39.21 -11.55 5.98
C ASN A 173 37.94 -11.69 5.13
N GLN A 174 36.97 -12.48 5.60
CA GLN A 174 35.65 -12.64 4.98
C GLN A 174 34.66 -11.74 5.71
N SER A 175 34.01 -10.92 4.95
CA SER A 175 32.83 -10.20 5.43
C SER A 175 31.61 -11.10 5.32
N TRP A 176 30.50 -10.68 5.88
CA TRP A 176 29.18 -11.33 5.70
C TRP A 176 28.66 -11.26 4.26
N ASN A 177 29.53 -11.58 3.30
CA ASN A 177 29.27 -11.46 1.87
C ASN A 177 28.97 -12.84 1.26
N LEU A 178 27.74 -13.04 0.84
CA LEU A 178 27.29 -14.26 0.14
C LEU A 178 28.01 -14.49 -1.20
N GLY A 179 28.63 -13.46 -1.79
CA GLY A 179 29.39 -13.56 -3.03
C GLY A 179 30.74 -14.28 -2.89
N THR A 180 31.23 -14.39 -1.65
CA THR A 180 32.54 -15.02 -1.34
C THR A 180 32.48 -15.93 -0.12
N PRO A 181 31.58 -16.92 -0.11
CA PRO A 181 31.46 -17.84 1.03
C PRO A 181 32.64 -18.81 1.06
N ILE A 182 32.99 -19.32 2.26
CA ILE A 182 33.87 -20.47 2.40
C ILE A 182 33.01 -21.72 2.34
N TRP A 183 33.11 -22.46 1.25
CA TRP A 183 32.37 -23.71 1.08
C TRP A 183 32.91 -24.81 1.99
N MET A 184 31.97 -25.55 2.58
CA MET A 184 32.30 -26.74 3.36
C MET A 184 32.35 -27.97 2.45
N THR A 185 33.26 -28.87 2.73
CA THR A 185 33.36 -30.16 2.04
C THR A 185 32.43 -31.16 2.72
N ASP A 186 31.56 -31.78 1.95
CA ASP A 186 30.73 -32.89 2.42
C ASP A 186 31.60 -34.14 2.55
N ASN A 187 31.66 -34.73 3.76
CA ASN A 187 32.45 -35.90 4.04
C ASN A 187 31.70 -37.21 3.69
N GLY A 188 30.41 -37.13 3.28
CA GLY A 188 29.59 -38.28 2.90
C GLY A 188 29.04 -39.09 4.09
N ASP A 189 29.31 -38.69 5.31
CA ASP A 189 28.85 -39.32 6.56
C ASP A 189 27.84 -38.44 7.32
N GLY A 190 27.36 -37.36 6.68
CA GLY A 190 26.49 -36.37 7.31
C GLY A 190 27.25 -35.26 8.04
N THR A 191 28.56 -35.26 7.99
CA THR A 191 29.41 -34.16 8.51
C THR A 191 29.98 -33.31 7.37
N TYR A 192 30.29 -32.04 7.70
CA TYR A 192 30.87 -31.09 6.78
C TYR A 192 32.09 -30.44 7.40
N THR A 193 33.14 -30.27 6.62
CA THR A 193 34.40 -29.63 7.07
C THR A 193 34.75 -28.43 6.22
N ALA A 194 35.34 -27.40 6.86
CA ALA A 194 35.95 -26.28 6.19
C ALA A 194 37.29 -25.96 6.86
N THR A 195 38.28 -25.59 6.06
CA THR A 195 39.56 -25.08 6.56
C THR A 195 39.54 -23.57 6.54
N VAL A 196 39.75 -22.97 7.69
CA VAL A 196 39.83 -21.53 7.88
C VAL A 196 41.20 -21.18 8.32
N ASN A 197 41.91 -20.35 7.52
CA ASN A 197 43.24 -19.84 7.89
C ASN A 197 43.02 -18.59 8.75
N THR A 198 43.48 -18.61 9.98
CA THR A 198 43.41 -17.47 10.94
C THR A 198 44.71 -16.73 10.97
#